data_01088413f9b9dfa94a52e33912bc4893
#
_entry.id   01088413f9b9dfa94a52e33912bc4893
#
_cell.length_a   1.000
_cell.length_b   1.000
_cell.length_c   1.000
_cell.angle_alpha   90.00
_cell.angle_beta   90.00
_cell.angle_gamma   90.00
#
_symmetry.space_group_name_H-M   'P 1'
#
loop_
_entity.id
_entity.type
_entity.pdbx_description
1 polymer ?
#
loop_
_entity_poly.entity_id
_entity_poly.type
_entity_poly.pdbx_seq_one_letter_code
_entity_poly.pdbx_strand_id
1 'polypeptide(L)'
;MSTTARRLHYTYEQYKALEDESSIRHEYLDGEIYAMAGGSPDHAALAAAVIHLLRAQLPPECRVFTSDLRVRIPATGLSTYPDAAVVCGRTQRASEDPLAVVNPVLLVEVTSKSTEDYDREEKLRHYRHLPSVREILIVSHREAWLTVHRRAGIEWTVTEAREHETVTLDSIASRLLVDDVYRDGLEDVD
;
A
#
# COMPACT_ATOMS: atom_id res chain seq x y z
N MET A 1 -11.75 41.50 -6.04
CA MET A 1 -12.23 40.71 -4.90
C MET A 1 -11.84 39.25 -5.20
N SER A 2 -10.86 38.74 -4.51
CA SER A 2 -10.40 37.34 -4.71
C SER A 2 -11.39 36.42 -4.01
N THR A 3 -12.15 35.66 -4.76
CA THR A 3 -12.98 34.57 -4.23
C THR A 3 -12.05 33.44 -3.83
N THR A 4 -11.76 33.34 -2.55
CA THR A 4 -11.08 32.16 -1.99
C THR A 4 -11.99 30.96 -2.26
N ALA A 5 -11.58 30.06 -3.14
CA ALA A 5 -12.28 28.82 -3.39
C ALA A 5 -12.39 28.08 -2.04
N ARG A 6 -13.62 27.89 -1.56
CA ARG A 6 -13.88 27.15 -0.31
C ARG A 6 -13.60 25.69 -0.63
N ARG A 7 -12.47 25.13 -0.12
CA ARG A 7 -12.24 23.68 -0.18
C ARG A 7 -13.41 22.98 0.52
N LEU A 8 -14.05 22.05 -0.17
CA LEU A 8 -15.06 21.19 0.42
C LEU A 8 -14.35 20.26 1.39
N HIS A 9 -14.81 20.27 2.64
CA HIS A 9 -14.26 19.39 3.67
C HIS A 9 -15.32 18.33 3.98
N TYR A 10 -15.01 17.09 3.66
CA TYR A 10 -15.91 15.95 3.84
C TYR A 10 -15.67 15.29 5.20
N THR A 11 -16.73 14.82 5.83
CA THR A 11 -16.60 13.92 6.97
C THR A 11 -16.26 12.51 6.51
N TYR A 12 -15.73 11.68 7.40
CA TYR A 12 -15.45 10.29 7.07
C TYR A 12 -16.72 9.50 6.69
N GLU A 13 -17.86 9.83 7.29
CA GLU A 13 -19.18 9.25 6.93
C GLU A 13 -19.59 9.61 5.48
N GLN A 14 -19.35 10.84 5.08
CA GLN A 14 -19.62 11.27 3.70
C GLN A 14 -18.71 10.57 2.69
N TYR A 15 -17.43 10.38 3.05
CA TYR A 15 -16.51 9.57 2.26
C TYR A 15 -17.00 8.14 2.12
N LYS A 16 -17.39 7.46 3.20
CA LYS A 16 -17.91 6.09 3.15
C LYS A 16 -19.15 5.98 2.26
N ALA A 17 -20.08 6.91 2.40
CA ALA A 17 -21.28 6.93 1.56
C ALA A 17 -20.94 7.10 0.07
N LEU A 18 -19.98 7.97 -0.26
CA LEU A 18 -19.48 8.11 -1.62
C LEU A 18 -18.83 6.83 -2.13
N GLU A 19 -18.00 6.19 -1.29
CA GLU A 19 -17.26 4.98 -1.65
C GLU A 19 -18.18 3.77 -1.87
N ASP A 20 -19.29 3.69 -1.12
CA ASP A 20 -20.29 2.63 -1.25
C ASP A 20 -21.10 2.75 -2.57
N GLU A 21 -21.24 3.96 -3.12
CA GLU A 21 -21.97 4.23 -4.36
C GLU A 21 -21.05 4.32 -5.60
N SER A 22 -19.75 4.51 -5.39
CA SER A 22 -18.80 4.74 -6.47
C SER A 22 -18.33 3.46 -7.14
N SER A 23 -18.13 3.52 -8.46
CA SER A 23 -17.48 2.47 -9.24
C SER A 23 -15.95 2.58 -9.25
N ILE A 24 -15.39 3.69 -8.76
CA ILE A 24 -13.95 3.92 -8.61
C ILE A 24 -13.60 4.10 -7.13
N ARG A 25 -12.37 3.78 -6.76
CA ARG A 25 -11.90 3.92 -5.39
C ARG A 25 -11.39 5.31 -5.12
N HIS A 26 -11.53 5.72 -3.88
CA HIS A 26 -11.01 7.00 -3.40
C HIS A 26 -10.21 6.82 -2.11
N GLU A 27 -9.15 7.59 -1.99
CA GLU A 27 -8.48 7.80 -0.71
C GLU A 27 -9.13 8.97 0.03
N TYR A 28 -9.07 8.91 1.34
CA TYR A 28 -9.56 9.98 2.21
C TYR A 28 -8.46 10.40 3.18
N LEU A 29 -8.16 11.67 3.22
CA LEU A 29 -7.22 12.24 4.17
C LEU A 29 -7.72 13.58 4.66
N ASP A 30 -7.93 13.71 5.97
CA ASP A 30 -8.23 14.96 6.67
C ASP A 30 -9.32 15.84 5.99
N GLY A 31 -10.40 15.17 5.55
CA GLY A 31 -11.55 15.83 4.91
C GLY A 31 -11.43 16.00 3.40
N GLU A 32 -10.34 15.62 2.79
CA GLU A 32 -10.17 15.61 1.34
C GLU A 32 -10.35 14.18 0.79
N ILE A 33 -10.97 14.10 -0.39
CA ILE A 33 -11.24 12.84 -1.10
C ILE A 33 -10.48 12.89 -2.42
N TYR A 34 -9.67 11.87 -2.68
CA TYR A 34 -8.84 11.75 -3.86
C TYR A 34 -9.24 10.51 -4.67
N ALA A 35 -9.66 10.70 -5.91
CA ALA A 35 -9.93 9.58 -6.81
C ALA A 35 -8.63 8.85 -7.13
N MET A 36 -8.63 7.52 -7.00
CA MET A 36 -7.50 6.70 -7.38
C MET A 36 -7.47 6.55 -8.91
N ALA A 37 -6.33 6.86 -9.51
CA ALA A 37 -6.10 6.57 -10.92
C ALA A 37 -5.90 5.05 -11.10
N GLY A 38 -6.30 4.52 -12.26
CA GLY A 38 -5.93 3.16 -12.65
C GLY A 38 -4.41 3.05 -12.86
N GLY A 39 -3.85 1.88 -12.53
CA GLY A 39 -2.44 1.58 -12.79
C GLY A 39 -2.16 1.27 -14.26
N SER A 40 -0.90 1.39 -14.70
CA SER A 40 -0.45 0.88 -16.00
C SER A 40 -0.49 -0.66 -16.04
N PRO A 41 -0.39 -1.29 -17.22
CA PRO A 41 -0.24 -2.74 -17.31
C PRO A 41 0.92 -3.29 -16.47
N ASP A 42 2.08 -2.63 -16.48
CA ASP A 42 3.25 -3.02 -15.69
C ASP A 42 2.97 -2.93 -14.18
N HIS A 43 2.34 -1.83 -13.73
CA HIS A 43 1.93 -1.70 -12.33
C HIS A 43 1.05 -2.87 -11.90
N ALA A 44 0.05 -3.22 -12.72
CA ALA A 44 -0.86 -4.33 -12.43
C ALA A 44 -0.13 -5.68 -12.42
N ALA A 45 0.80 -5.90 -13.38
CA ALA A 45 1.61 -7.11 -13.46
C ALA A 45 2.54 -7.26 -12.23
N LEU A 46 3.23 -6.19 -11.84
CA LEU A 46 4.10 -6.18 -10.66
C LEU A 46 3.32 -6.45 -9.37
N ALA A 47 2.14 -5.82 -9.19
CA ALA A 47 1.28 -6.08 -8.05
C ALA A 47 0.83 -7.55 -7.99
N ALA A 48 0.44 -8.12 -9.14
CA ALA A 48 0.05 -9.53 -9.24
C ALA A 48 1.22 -10.48 -8.94
N ALA A 49 2.42 -10.19 -9.45
CA ALA A 49 3.64 -10.97 -9.19
C ALA A 49 3.96 -11.00 -7.70
N VAL A 50 3.96 -9.83 -7.03
CA VAL A 50 4.22 -9.74 -5.59
C VAL A 50 3.18 -10.51 -4.80
N ILE A 51 1.89 -10.36 -5.09
CA ILE A 51 0.81 -11.09 -4.41
C ILE A 51 0.99 -12.61 -4.57
N HIS A 52 1.32 -13.07 -5.78
CA HIS A 52 1.56 -14.48 -6.05
C HIS A 52 2.73 -15.03 -5.24
N LEU A 53 3.87 -14.34 -5.27
CA LEU A 53 5.09 -14.75 -4.57
C LEU A 53 4.90 -14.74 -3.05
N LEU A 54 4.20 -13.74 -2.51
CA LEU A 54 3.86 -13.70 -1.09
C LEU A 54 2.92 -14.86 -0.74
N ARG A 55 1.84 -15.06 -1.50
CA ARG A 55 0.85 -16.11 -1.22
C ARG A 55 1.47 -17.50 -1.18
N ALA A 56 2.48 -17.76 -2.00
CA ALA A 56 3.18 -19.05 -2.07
C ALA A 56 4.03 -19.34 -0.80
N GLN A 57 4.43 -18.31 -0.06
CA GLN A 57 5.34 -18.41 1.09
C GLN A 57 4.68 -18.12 2.44
N LEU A 58 3.48 -17.48 2.44
CA LEU A 58 2.82 -17.06 3.67
C LEU A 58 2.49 -18.25 4.57
N PRO A 59 2.75 -18.15 5.89
CA PRO A 59 2.28 -19.12 6.86
C PRO A 59 0.75 -19.14 6.92
N PRO A 60 0.14 -20.26 7.38
CA PRO A 60 -1.31 -20.49 7.31
C PRO A 60 -2.16 -19.43 8.01
N GLU A 61 -1.62 -18.81 9.05
CA GLU A 61 -2.29 -17.74 9.80
C GLU A 61 -2.25 -16.37 9.12
N CYS A 62 -1.46 -16.21 8.05
CA CYS A 62 -1.35 -14.96 7.31
C CYS A 62 -2.11 -15.02 5.98
N ARG A 63 -2.67 -13.90 5.59
CA ARG A 63 -3.38 -13.74 4.31
C ARG A 63 -2.89 -12.48 3.61
N VAL A 64 -2.64 -12.61 2.30
CA VAL A 64 -2.42 -11.46 1.43
C VAL A 64 -3.75 -11.01 0.83
N PHE A 65 -3.91 -9.70 0.73
CA PHE A 65 -5.06 -9.02 0.14
C PHE A 65 -4.59 -8.13 -1.00
N THR A 66 -5.45 -7.93 -1.97
CA THR A 66 -5.26 -7.04 -3.12
C THR A 66 -5.59 -5.59 -2.74
N SER A 67 -5.44 -4.69 -3.71
CA SER A 67 -5.86 -3.28 -3.62
C SER A 67 -7.37 -3.08 -3.41
N ASP A 68 -8.13 -4.16 -3.25
CA ASP A 68 -9.53 -4.11 -2.82
C ASP A 68 -9.68 -3.90 -1.32
N LEU A 69 -8.62 -4.12 -0.55
CA LEU A 69 -8.65 -3.95 0.89
C LEU A 69 -8.44 -2.49 1.29
N ARG A 70 -9.47 -1.88 1.87
CA ARG A 70 -9.33 -0.57 2.51
C ARG A 70 -8.54 -0.70 3.81
N VAL A 71 -7.51 0.12 3.96
CA VAL A 71 -6.70 0.25 5.18
C VAL A 71 -6.98 1.61 5.81
N ARG A 72 -7.38 1.60 7.08
CA ARG A 72 -7.61 2.81 7.88
C ARG A 72 -6.47 3.06 8.84
N ILE A 73 -5.96 4.28 8.86
CA ILE A 73 -4.93 4.74 9.80
C ILE A 73 -5.58 5.78 10.73
N PRO A 74 -6.19 5.36 11.84
CA PRO A 74 -6.95 6.29 12.70
C PRO A 74 -6.13 7.46 13.24
N ALA A 75 -4.85 7.21 13.52
CA ALA A 75 -3.96 8.22 14.09
C ALA A 75 -3.71 9.44 13.17
N THR A 76 -3.82 9.25 11.86
CA THR A 76 -3.58 10.32 10.88
C THR A 76 -4.81 10.66 10.04
N GLY A 77 -5.89 9.91 10.22
CA GLY A 77 -7.11 10.11 9.46
C GLY A 77 -7.07 9.59 8.00
N LEU A 78 -5.99 8.94 7.56
CA LEU A 78 -5.88 8.37 6.21
C LEU A 78 -6.73 7.11 6.09
N SER A 79 -7.46 6.99 4.98
CA SER A 79 -8.06 5.76 4.48
C SER A 79 -7.61 5.55 3.05
N THR A 80 -7.01 4.41 2.74
CA THR A 80 -6.31 4.17 1.48
C THR A 80 -6.42 2.70 1.06
N TYR A 81 -5.96 2.37 -0.14
CA TYR A 81 -5.95 1.04 -0.72
C TYR A 81 -4.54 0.71 -1.22
N PRO A 82 -3.68 0.11 -0.38
CA PRO A 82 -2.36 -0.36 -0.82
C PRO A 82 -2.49 -1.41 -1.93
N ASP A 83 -1.52 -1.51 -2.82
CA ASP A 83 -1.53 -2.52 -3.90
C ASP A 83 -1.57 -3.95 -3.37
N ALA A 84 -0.93 -4.19 -2.23
CA ALA A 84 -1.18 -5.40 -1.45
C ALA A 84 -1.02 -5.13 0.06
N ALA A 85 -1.68 -5.95 0.87
CA ALA A 85 -1.53 -5.94 2.31
C ALA A 85 -1.51 -7.35 2.86
N VAL A 86 -0.71 -7.62 3.90
CA VAL A 86 -0.72 -8.90 4.61
C VAL A 86 -1.22 -8.68 6.03
N VAL A 87 -2.17 -9.51 6.43
CA VAL A 87 -2.68 -9.58 7.80
C VAL A 87 -2.41 -10.97 8.34
N CYS A 88 -1.79 -11.07 9.52
CA CYS A 88 -1.58 -12.31 10.24
C CYS A 88 -2.54 -12.41 11.43
N GLY A 89 -3.13 -13.58 11.60
CA GLY A 89 -4.16 -13.83 12.61
C GLY A 89 -5.52 -13.22 12.25
N ARG A 90 -6.28 -12.81 13.27
CA ARG A 90 -7.62 -12.26 13.08
C ARG A 90 -7.57 -10.83 12.51
N THR A 91 -8.26 -10.61 11.41
CA THR A 91 -8.44 -9.27 10.83
C THR A 91 -9.19 -8.36 11.81
N GLN A 92 -8.61 -7.22 12.15
CA GLN A 92 -9.23 -6.18 12.96
C GLN A 92 -9.75 -5.08 12.05
N ARG A 93 -11.00 -4.70 12.26
CA ARG A 93 -11.66 -3.66 11.48
C ARG A 93 -11.67 -2.35 12.24
N ALA A 94 -11.72 -1.25 11.53
CA ALA A 94 -11.93 0.05 12.14
C ALA A 94 -13.32 0.09 12.82
N SER A 95 -13.40 0.75 13.98
CA SER A 95 -14.66 0.84 14.72
C SER A 95 -15.74 1.58 13.95
N GLU A 96 -15.34 2.57 13.18
CA GLU A 96 -16.22 3.44 12.38
C GLU A 96 -16.40 2.93 10.93
N ASP A 97 -15.63 1.90 10.50
CA ASP A 97 -15.70 1.36 9.15
C ASP A 97 -15.46 -0.16 9.13
N PRO A 98 -16.52 -0.97 9.05
CA PRO A 98 -16.39 -2.43 9.05
C PRO A 98 -15.72 -3.01 7.79
N LEU A 99 -15.54 -2.22 6.73
CA LEU A 99 -14.85 -2.63 5.52
C LEU A 99 -13.35 -2.27 5.54
N ALA A 100 -12.93 -1.39 6.44
CA ALA A 100 -11.55 -0.99 6.58
C ALA A 100 -10.81 -1.79 7.65
N VAL A 101 -9.56 -2.17 7.36
CA VAL A 101 -8.68 -2.93 8.24
C VAL A 101 -7.65 -2.01 8.90
N VAL A 102 -7.31 -2.29 10.17
CA VAL A 102 -6.38 -1.50 10.98
C VAL A 102 -5.14 -2.26 11.45
N ASN A 103 -4.99 -3.54 11.08
CA ASN A 103 -3.92 -4.39 11.58
C ASN A 103 -3.11 -5.14 10.50
N PRO A 104 -2.78 -4.55 9.34
CA PRO A 104 -1.81 -5.16 8.44
C PRO A 104 -0.44 -5.23 9.10
N VAL A 105 0.33 -6.27 8.79
CA VAL A 105 1.72 -6.43 9.24
C VAL A 105 2.72 -6.00 8.17
N LEU A 106 2.35 -6.18 6.90
CA LEU A 106 3.07 -5.74 5.72
C LEU A 106 2.12 -4.96 4.81
N LEU A 107 2.59 -3.84 4.28
CA LEU A 107 1.95 -3.07 3.22
C LEU A 107 2.87 -3.04 2.00
N VAL A 108 2.29 -3.07 0.81
CA VAL A 108 3.02 -3.04 -0.46
C VAL A 108 2.46 -1.93 -1.33
N GLU A 109 3.35 -1.11 -1.86
CA GLU A 109 3.04 -0.11 -2.89
C GLU A 109 3.93 -0.38 -4.11
N VAL A 110 3.30 -0.47 -5.27
CA VAL A 110 3.98 -0.43 -6.56
C VAL A 110 3.94 1.01 -7.02
N THR A 111 5.09 1.64 -7.21
CA THR A 111 5.13 3.05 -7.62
C THR A 111 4.54 3.23 -9.01
N SER A 112 4.11 4.44 -9.32
CA SER A 112 3.69 4.86 -10.65
C SER A 112 4.24 6.25 -10.97
N LYS A 113 4.24 6.63 -12.24
CA LYS A 113 4.75 7.93 -12.68
C LYS A 113 4.04 9.12 -11.99
N SER A 114 2.78 8.93 -11.59
CA SER A 114 1.95 9.97 -10.97
C SER A 114 1.99 9.98 -9.45
N THR A 115 2.37 8.89 -8.79
CA THR A 115 2.27 8.72 -7.34
C THR A 115 3.60 8.47 -6.64
N GLU A 116 4.71 8.33 -7.38
CA GLU A 116 6.00 7.89 -6.83
C GLU A 116 6.45 8.70 -5.60
N ASP A 117 6.42 10.03 -5.68
CA ASP A 117 6.86 10.89 -4.58
C ASP A 117 5.90 10.76 -3.37
N TYR A 118 4.58 10.70 -3.65
CA TYR A 118 3.56 10.53 -2.62
C TYR A 118 3.67 9.16 -1.93
N ASP A 119 3.82 8.08 -2.71
CA ASP A 119 3.94 6.72 -2.18
C ASP A 119 5.24 6.54 -1.38
N ARG A 120 6.34 7.14 -1.84
CA ARG A 120 7.65 7.04 -1.19
C ARG A 120 7.80 7.90 0.07
N GLU A 121 7.03 8.96 0.24
CA GLU A 121 7.21 9.87 1.35
C GLU A 121 5.97 10.01 2.23
N GLU A 122 4.83 10.41 1.67
CA GLU A 122 3.64 10.72 2.47
C GLU A 122 2.92 9.47 2.96
N LYS A 123 2.62 8.52 2.10
CA LYS A 123 1.99 7.25 2.50
C LYS A 123 2.84 6.50 3.53
N LEU A 124 4.17 6.45 3.35
CA LEU A 124 5.07 5.82 4.31
C LEU A 124 4.96 6.45 5.69
N ARG A 125 4.86 7.78 5.79
CA ARG A 125 4.68 8.45 7.07
C ARG A 125 3.38 8.00 7.75
N HIS A 126 2.28 7.95 7.01
CA HIS A 126 1.00 7.49 7.54
C HIS A 126 1.06 6.03 7.98
N TYR A 127 1.60 5.13 7.16
CA TYR A 127 1.70 3.70 7.46
C TYR A 127 2.49 3.41 8.74
N ARG A 128 3.52 4.20 9.02
CA ARG A 128 4.32 4.10 10.24
C ARG A 128 3.51 4.35 11.52
N HIS A 129 2.36 5.02 11.44
CA HIS A 129 1.45 5.23 12.56
C HIS A 129 0.55 4.03 12.87
N LEU A 130 0.50 2.99 12.02
CA LEU A 130 -0.14 1.73 12.38
C LEU A 130 0.81 0.88 13.24
N PRO A 131 0.44 0.58 14.50
CA PRO A 131 1.32 -0.19 15.39
C PRO A 131 1.59 -1.61 14.92
N SER A 132 0.67 -2.19 14.14
CA SER A 132 0.78 -3.53 13.57
C SER A 132 1.77 -3.62 12.41
N VAL A 133 1.97 -2.53 11.66
CA VAL A 133 2.86 -2.52 10.49
C VAL A 133 4.29 -2.70 10.94
N ARG A 134 4.91 -3.75 10.47
CA ARG A 134 6.30 -4.12 10.71
C ARG A 134 7.18 -3.80 9.52
N GLU A 135 6.64 -3.92 8.32
CA GLU A 135 7.37 -3.69 7.08
C GLU A 135 6.47 -3.01 6.04
N ILE A 136 7.12 -2.22 5.19
CA ILE A 136 6.50 -1.63 4.00
C ILE A 136 7.44 -1.94 2.84
N LEU A 137 6.91 -2.59 1.80
CA LEU A 137 7.60 -2.91 0.58
C LEU A 137 7.20 -1.91 -0.50
N ILE A 138 8.19 -1.27 -1.10
CA ILE A 138 8.03 -0.44 -2.29
C ILE A 138 8.63 -1.18 -3.48
N VAL A 139 7.86 -1.30 -4.55
CA VAL A 139 8.24 -1.92 -5.82
C VAL A 139 8.34 -0.82 -6.87
N SER A 140 9.48 -0.67 -7.49
CA SER A 140 9.69 0.36 -8.51
C SER A 140 9.04 -0.03 -9.83
N HIS A 141 8.35 0.91 -10.47
CA HIS A 141 7.81 0.73 -11.82
C HIS A 141 8.82 1.08 -12.93
N ARG A 142 9.99 1.63 -12.57
CA ARG A 142 10.98 2.14 -13.53
C ARG A 142 12.12 1.18 -13.78
N GLU A 143 12.47 0.42 -12.79
CA GLU A 143 13.65 -0.46 -12.81
C GLU A 143 13.45 -1.62 -11.82
N ALA A 144 14.16 -2.71 -12.02
CA ALA A 144 14.13 -3.87 -11.15
C ALA A 144 14.75 -3.54 -9.78
N TRP A 145 13.92 -2.97 -8.90
CA TRP A 145 14.33 -2.45 -7.60
C TRP A 145 13.22 -2.59 -6.56
N LEU A 146 13.56 -3.20 -5.44
CA LEU A 146 12.72 -3.35 -4.26
C LEU A 146 13.33 -2.58 -3.08
N THR A 147 12.49 -1.86 -2.35
CA THR A 147 12.87 -1.17 -1.11
C THR A 147 11.99 -1.66 0.04
N VAL A 148 12.60 -2.15 1.12
CA VAL A 148 11.90 -2.57 2.34
C VAL A 148 12.20 -1.58 3.45
N HIS A 149 11.15 -0.92 3.94
CA HIS A 149 11.19 -0.17 5.18
C HIS A 149 10.77 -1.10 6.32
N ARG A 150 11.64 -1.30 7.31
CA ARG A 150 11.41 -2.22 8.45
C ARG A 150 11.42 -1.47 9.76
N ARG A 151 10.43 -1.75 10.60
CA ARG A 151 10.34 -1.18 11.94
C ARG A 151 11.37 -1.81 12.88
N ALA A 152 12.24 -1.00 13.47
CA ALA A 152 13.25 -1.35 14.46
C ALA A 152 12.96 -0.56 15.76
N GLY A 153 12.01 -1.05 16.55
CA GLY A 153 11.52 -0.31 17.72
C GLY A 153 10.75 0.95 17.33
N ILE A 154 11.28 2.12 17.66
CA ILE A 154 10.71 3.43 17.27
C ILE A 154 11.27 3.93 15.94
N GLU A 155 12.37 3.38 15.49
CA GLU A 155 13.04 3.74 14.24
C GLU A 155 12.61 2.84 13.09
N TRP A 156 13.02 3.25 11.87
CA TRP A 156 12.81 2.48 10.65
C TRP A 156 14.13 2.36 9.91
N THR A 157 14.48 1.15 9.55
CA THR A 157 15.61 0.85 8.68
C THR A 157 15.15 0.65 7.25
N VAL A 158 16.04 0.88 6.29
CA VAL A 158 15.77 0.71 4.87
C VAL A 158 16.76 -0.29 4.31
N THR A 159 16.26 -1.26 3.56
CA THR A 159 17.05 -2.24 2.80
C THR A 159 16.58 -2.20 1.36
N GLU A 160 17.51 -2.17 0.44
CA GLU A 160 17.25 -2.17 -1.00
C GLU A 160 17.82 -3.42 -1.63
N ALA A 161 17.20 -3.86 -2.73
CA ALA A 161 17.71 -4.95 -3.56
C ALA A 161 17.46 -4.66 -5.03
N ARG A 162 18.41 -5.03 -5.86
CA ARG A 162 18.42 -4.90 -7.31
C ARG A 162 18.40 -6.27 -7.99
N GLU A 163 18.50 -6.32 -9.31
CA GLU A 163 18.62 -7.56 -10.07
C GLU A 163 19.60 -8.54 -9.41
N HIS A 164 19.23 -9.81 -9.39
CA HIS A 164 19.96 -10.93 -8.77
C HIS A 164 20.07 -10.87 -7.24
N GLU A 165 19.43 -9.89 -6.59
CA GLU A 165 19.42 -9.75 -5.14
C GLU A 165 18.03 -10.13 -4.56
N THR A 166 18.01 -10.36 -3.27
CA THR A 166 16.81 -10.79 -2.53
C THR A 166 16.56 -9.88 -1.35
N VAL A 167 15.32 -9.43 -1.17
CA VAL A 167 14.87 -8.83 0.09
C VAL A 167 14.24 -9.89 0.98
N THR A 168 14.46 -9.77 2.30
CA THR A 168 13.75 -10.56 3.32
C THR A 168 12.59 -9.74 3.89
N LEU A 169 11.49 -10.41 4.15
CA LEU A 169 10.31 -9.86 4.81
C LEU A 169 10.13 -10.62 6.13
N ASP A 170 10.82 -10.15 7.17
CA ASP A 170 10.96 -10.86 8.44
C ASP A 170 9.62 -10.98 9.17
N SER A 171 8.73 -10.01 9.00
CA SER A 171 7.39 -9.99 9.62
C SER A 171 6.50 -11.17 9.22
N ILE A 172 6.79 -11.78 8.07
CA ILE A 172 6.01 -12.89 7.48
C ILE A 172 6.88 -14.06 7.06
N ALA A 173 8.16 -14.09 7.48
CA ALA A 173 9.14 -15.13 7.18
C ALA A 173 9.25 -15.47 5.68
N SER A 174 9.18 -14.46 4.81
CA SER A 174 9.21 -14.61 3.36
C SER A 174 10.39 -13.89 2.72
N ARG A 175 10.70 -14.23 1.47
CA ARG A 175 11.76 -13.62 0.67
C ARG A 175 11.27 -13.35 -0.75
N LEU A 176 11.73 -12.26 -1.32
CA LEU A 176 11.46 -11.94 -2.73
C LEU A 176 12.79 -11.76 -3.46
N LEU A 177 13.07 -12.62 -4.43
CA LEU A 177 14.11 -12.40 -5.42
C LEU A 177 13.60 -11.34 -6.40
N VAL A 178 14.41 -10.31 -6.67
CA VAL A 178 14.01 -9.22 -7.56
C VAL A 178 13.65 -9.75 -8.94
N ASP A 179 14.45 -10.67 -9.51
CA ASP A 179 14.20 -11.29 -10.81
C ASP A 179 12.85 -12.01 -10.90
N ASP A 180 12.35 -12.57 -9.79
CA ASP A 180 11.05 -13.23 -9.78
C ASP A 180 9.89 -12.22 -9.83
N VAL A 181 10.05 -11.06 -9.16
CA VAL A 181 9.07 -9.98 -9.20
C VAL A 181 8.97 -9.36 -10.59
N TYR A 182 10.13 -9.20 -11.27
CA TYR A 182 10.24 -8.56 -12.58
C TYR A 182 10.42 -9.57 -13.73
N ARG A 183 10.01 -10.83 -13.53
CA ARG A 183 10.20 -11.93 -14.51
C ARG A 183 9.67 -11.62 -15.90
N ASP A 184 8.55 -10.93 -15.97
CA ASP A 184 7.90 -10.59 -17.25
C ASP A 184 8.47 -9.31 -17.88
N GLY A 185 9.48 -8.70 -17.21
CA GLY A 185 10.09 -7.44 -17.62
C GLY A 185 9.23 -6.23 -17.29
N LEU A 186 9.75 -5.07 -17.66
CA LEU A 186 8.99 -3.82 -17.74
C LEU A 186 8.88 -3.47 -19.21
N GLU A 187 7.68 -3.14 -19.68
CA GLU A 187 7.50 -2.65 -21.03
C GLU A 187 8.08 -1.23 -21.10
N ASP A 188 8.95 -0.97 -22.05
CA ASP A 188 9.47 0.38 -22.33
C ASP A 188 8.28 1.24 -22.82
N VAL A 189 7.71 2.00 -21.91
CA VAL A 189 6.73 3.02 -22.24
C VAL A 189 7.47 4.33 -22.44
N ASP A 190 7.75 4.66 -23.71
CA ASP A 190 8.25 5.96 -24.16
C ASP A 190 7.33 7.16 -23.73
#